data_091f8a1fb38508292a60ed1cdce5a478
#
_entry.id   091f8a1fb38508292a60ed1cdce5a478
#
_cell.length_a   1.000
_cell.length_b   1.000
_cell.length_c   1.000
_cell.angle_alpha   90.00
_cell.angle_beta   90.00
_cell.angle_gamma   90.00
#
_symmetry.space_group_name_H-M   'P 1'
#
loop_
_entity.id
_entity.type
_entity.pdbx_description
1 polymer ?
#
loop_
_entity_poly.entity_id
_entity_poly.type
_entity_poly.pdbx_seq_one_letter_code
_entity_poly.pdbx_strand_id
1 'polypeptide(L)'
;MPVSTLCWHLARRPEGIPGPSDFVLREMPLPPLPRGQVELEVHGLSVDPYMRTRMQPQGYGYLAKWGPGTPLSAWGLARIRRSRGRWREGDWVVGHLPVANRVHVRVPEPDALLPLCLPAATPLPGRWLHEHGMTGFTAWLGMRHYGRPQPGETVLVSAAAGAVGSLAVQLAHRAGARVIASAGSAAKRTWLRERLGVVATLDDRDPEGFAEALAEAAPEGIDLDFESLGGAVFEAAIERLRPCGRVVLCGLISQYHDPEPRRAPPNLARLQAIGGRLVPFVVPGHEPEHWARFQAEMAGLDPVAPLDVLHGLEAWPRAFCGLFTGKGIGKRVVRLGCQSALSAAW
;
A
#
# COMPACT_ATOMS: atom_id res chain seq x y z
N MET A 1 -13.98 -32.59 16.47
CA MET A 1 -14.36 -31.26 16.95
C MET A 1 -14.66 -30.40 15.73
N PRO A 2 -15.65 -29.51 15.77
CA PRO A 2 -15.83 -28.55 14.69
C PRO A 2 -14.53 -27.74 14.49
N VAL A 3 -14.14 -27.54 13.24
CA VAL A 3 -12.97 -26.71 12.91
C VAL A 3 -13.36 -25.26 13.14
N SER A 4 -12.50 -24.48 13.81
CA SER A 4 -12.70 -23.05 14.02
C SER A 4 -11.63 -22.22 13.34
N THR A 5 -11.90 -20.95 13.16
CA THR A 5 -10.99 -19.92 12.67
C THR A 5 -10.99 -18.72 13.60
N LEU A 6 -9.83 -18.09 13.76
CA LEU A 6 -9.69 -16.81 14.43
C LEU A 6 -9.75 -15.70 13.39
N CYS A 7 -10.59 -14.69 13.61
CA CYS A 7 -10.77 -13.57 12.69
C CYS A 7 -10.86 -12.24 13.45
N TRP A 8 -10.15 -11.23 12.97
CA TRP A 8 -10.25 -9.88 13.49
C TRP A 8 -11.47 -9.15 12.95
N HIS A 9 -12.18 -8.48 13.84
CA HIS A 9 -13.35 -7.65 13.56
C HIS A 9 -13.14 -6.23 14.06
N LEU A 10 -13.81 -5.28 13.46
CA LEU A 10 -13.90 -3.93 14.01
C LEU A 10 -14.79 -3.98 15.25
N ALA A 11 -14.26 -3.64 16.43
CA ALA A 11 -15.04 -3.59 17.66
C ALA A 11 -15.83 -2.29 17.74
N ARG A 12 -15.18 -1.17 17.43
CA ARG A 12 -15.78 0.17 17.39
C ARG A 12 -15.06 1.03 16.35
N ARG A 13 -15.69 2.12 15.95
CA ARG A 13 -15.05 3.09 15.05
C ARG A 13 -14.01 3.90 15.82
N PRO A 14 -12.76 4.00 15.33
CA PRO A 14 -11.74 4.82 16.00
C PRO A 14 -12.08 6.31 15.92
N GLU A 15 -11.91 6.99 17.02
CA GLU A 15 -11.86 8.45 17.07
C GLU A 15 -10.39 8.90 16.92
N GLY A 16 -10.05 9.51 15.78
CA GLY A 16 -8.65 9.85 15.46
C GLY A 16 -7.80 8.63 15.05
N ILE A 17 -6.60 8.52 15.61
CA ILE A 17 -5.66 7.41 15.33
C ILE A 17 -6.18 6.10 15.93
N PRO A 18 -6.28 5.00 15.17
CA PRO A 18 -6.75 3.72 15.70
C PRO A 18 -5.87 3.18 16.82
N GLY A 19 -6.52 2.58 17.83
CA GLY A 19 -5.87 1.86 18.92
C GLY A 19 -6.21 0.37 18.90
N PRO A 20 -5.44 -0.50 19.60
CA PRO A 20 -5.71 -1.93 19.66
C PRO A 20 -7.11 -2.30 20.15
N SER A 21 -7.70 -1.47 21.03
CA SER A 21 -9.05 -1.68 21.57
C SER A 21 -10.19 -1.44 20.57
N ASP A 22 -9.89 -0.88 19.39
CA ASP A 22 -10.86 -0.73 18.29
C ASP A 22 -11.09 -2.02 17.52
N PHE A 23 -10.34 -3.08 17.86
CA PHE A 23 -10.37 -4.38 17.21
C PHE A 23 -10.68 -5.47 18.22
N VAL A 24 -11.35 -6.53 17.77
CA VAL A 24 -11.66 -7.72 18.56
C VAL A 24 -11.37 -8.98 17.76
N LEU A 25 -10.59 -9.89 18.35
CA LEU A 25 -10.38 -11.22 17.79
C LEU A 25 -11.53 -12.13 18.20
N ARG A 26 -12.16 -12.78 17.23
CA ARG A 26 -13.26 -13.70 17.47
C ARG A 26 -12.91 -15.08 16.94
N GLU A 27 -13.25 -16.10 17.72
CA GLU A 27 -13.29 -17.47 17.24
C GLU A 27 -14.62 -17.73 16.58
N MET A 28 -14.58 -18.23 15.35
CA MET A 28 -15.77 -18.50 14.54
C MET A 28 -15.74 -19.95 14.04
N PRO A 29 -16.89 -20.63 13.96
CA PRO A 29 -16.95 -21.94 13.34
C PRO A 29 -16.59 -21.85 11.86
N LEU A 30 -15.75 -22.78 11.40
CA LEU A 30 -15.47 -22.97 9.98
C LEU A 30 -16.35 -24.12 9.48
N PRO A 31 -17.41 -23.86 8.69
CA PRO A 31 -18.32 -24.89 8.24
C PRO A 31 -17.62 -25.91 7.31
N PRO A 32 -18.24 -27.05 6.98
CA PRO A 32 -17.70 -27.94 5.96
C PRO A 32 -17.46 -27.21 4.64
N LEU A 33 -16.32 -27.51 3.98
CA LEU A 33 -15.91 -26.82 2.75
C LEU A 33 -16.96 -27.01 1.63
N PRO A 34 -17.59 -25.94 1.12
CA PRO A 34 -18.57 -26.03 0.04
C PRO A 34 -17.94 -26.43 -1.31
N ARG A 35 -18.75 -26.93 -2.25
CA ARG A 35 -18.31 -27.18 -3.64
C ARG A 35 -17.95 -25.83 -4.31
N GLY A 36 -16.90 -25.85 -5.15
CA GLY A 36 -16.40 -24.67 -5.85
C GLY A 36 -15.60 -23.72 -4.96
N GLN A 37 -15.28 -24.12 -3.72
CA GLN A 37 -14.45 -23.36 -2.79
C GLN A 37 -13.17 -24.08 -2.42
N VAL A 38 -12.24 -23.31 -1.89
CA VAL A 38 -10.98 -23.79 -1.30
C VAL A 38 -10.88 -23.32 0.14
N GLU A 39 -10.31 -24.15 1.01
CA GLU A 39 -9.88 -23.77 2.34
C GLU A 39 -8.45 -23.27 2.26
N LEU A 40 -8.24 -22.04 2.71
CA LEU A 40 -6.96 -21.38 2.73
C LEU A 40 -6.41 -21.32 4.16
N GLU A 41 -5.14 -21.62 4.31
CA GLU A 41 -4.33 -21.27 5.47
C GLU A 41 -3.60 -19.97 5.16
N VAL A 42 -3.88 -18.93 5.94
CA VAL A 42 -3.29 -17.60 5.72
C VAL A 42 -1.88 -17.57 6.29
N HIS A 43 -0.93 -17.16 5.46
CA HIS A 43 0.49 -17.08 5.81
C HIS A 43 1.01 -15.65 5.95
N GLY A 44 0.35 -14.69 5.30
CA GLY A 44 0.74 -13.29 5.35
C GLY A 44 -0.42 -12.35 5.12
N LEU A 45 -0.43 -11.25 5.86
CA LEU A 45 -1.43 -10.19 5.77
C LEU A 45 -0.73 -8.84 5.67
N SER A 46 -1.12 -8.09 4.70
CA SER A 46 -0.75 -6.68 4.56
C SER A 46 -1.46 -5.81 5.58
N VAL A 47 -0.82 -4.71 5.99
CA VAL A 47 -1.49 -3.59 6.64
C VAL A 47 -1.27 -2.33 5.80
N ASP A 48 -2.34 -1.61 5.54
CA ASP A 48 -2.34 -0.50 4.59
C ASP A 48 -3.12 0.70 5.11
N PRO A 49 -2.63 1.93 4.89
CA PRO A 49 -3.27 3.14 5.42
C PRO A 49 -4.73 3.33 4.96
N TYR A 50 -5.07 2.93 3.72
CA TYR A 50 -6.44 3.05 3.21
C TYR A 50 -7.49 2.32 4.06
N MET A 51 -7.10 1.30 4.83
CA MET A 51 -7.98 0.57 5.74
C MET A 51 -8.60 1.50 6.79
N ARG A 52 -7.90 2.59 7.19
CA ARG A 52 -8.43 3.60 8.11
C ARG A 52 -9.66 4.28 7.53
N THR A 53 -9.69 4.56 6.23
CA THR A 53 -10.85 5.21 5.58
C THR A 53 -12.07 4.29 5.53
N ARG A 54 -11.89 2.95 5.58
CA ARG A 54 -13.00 1.99 5.66
C ARG A 54 -13.68 1.97 7.02
N MET A 55 -13.02 2.46 8.07
CA MET A 55 -13.56 2.53 9.44
C MET A 55 -14.42 3.77 9.68
N GLN A 56 -14.35 4.77 8.79
CA GLN A 56 -15.15 5.99 8.90
C GLN A 56 -16.61 5.72 8.51
N PRO A 57 -17.61 6.30 9.21
CA PRO A 57 -19.04 6.14 8.86
C PRO A 57 -19.37 6.80 7.53
N GLN A 58 -18.77 7.96 7.32
CA GLN A 58 -18.85 8.74 6.09
C GLN A 58 -17.44 8.85 5.49
N GLY A 59 -17.33 9.21 4.26
CA GLY A 59 -16.03 9.45 3.64
C GLY A 59 -15.87 8.78 2.29
N TYR A 60 -14.87 9.28 1.61
CA TYR A 60 -14.51 8.93 0.24
C TYR A 60 -13.76 7.59 0.23
N GLY A 61 -14.48 6.49 0.14
CA GLY A 61 -13.84 5.18 0.03
C GLY A 61 -14.36 4.46 -1.20
N TYR A 62 -13.46 3.97 -2.01
CA TYR A 62 -13.76 3.10 -3.16
C TYR A 62 -13.98 1.64 -2.75
N LEU A 63 -13.77 1.30 -1.47
CA LEU A 63 -14.03 -0.02 -0.90
C LEU A 63 -15.15 0.04 0.14
N ALA A 64 -15.82 -1.10 0.33
CA ALA A 64 -16.89 -1.23 1.31
C ALA A 64 -16.44 -0.82 2.71
N LYS A 65 -17.28 -0.06 3.41
CA LYS A 65 -17.04 0.39 4.79
C LYS A 65 -17.11 -0.76 5.77
N TRP A 66 -16.33 -0.65 6.84
CA TRP A 66 -16.46 -1.53 8.00
C TRP A 66 -17.31 -0.86 9.08
N GLY A 67 -18.33 -1.55 9.52
CA GLY A 67 -19.10 -1.23 10.73
C GLY A 67 -18.62 -2.03 11.94
N PRO A 68 -18.98 -1.64 13.17
CA PRO A 68 -18.75 -2.48 14.35
C PRO A 68 -19.31 -3.90 14.11
N GLY A 69 -18.54 -4.92 14.46
CA GLY A 69 -18.86 -6.32 14.21
C GLY A 69 -18.47 -6.85 12.83
N THR A 70 -18.08 -6.00 11.88
CA THR A 70 -17.65 -6.46 10.54
C THR A 70 -16.28 -7.13 10.60
N PRO A 71 -16.09 -8.30 9.95
CA PRO A 71 -14.79 -8.89 9.74
C PRO A 71 -13.88 -7.96 8.96
N LEU A 72 -12.63 -7.83 9.39
CA LEU A 72 -11.63 -7.07 8.66
C LEU A 72 -11.11 -7.85 7.45
N SER A 73 -10.64 -7.16 6.45
CA SER A 73 -10.00 -7.77 5.29
C SER A 73 -8.73 -7.00 4.90
N ALA A 74 -7.76 -7.74 4.36
CA ALA A 74 -6.47 -7.23 3.95
C ALA A 74 -6.04 -7.88 2.65
N TRP A 75 -5.10 -7.27 1.92
CA TRP A 75 -4.35 -7.99 0.92
C TRP A 75 -3.54 -9.06 1.61
N GLY A 76 -3.70 -10.31 1.20
CA GLY A 76 -3.16 -11.47 1.92
C GLY A 76 -2.54 -12.49 1.00
N LEU A 77 -1.66 -13.29 1.58
CA LEU A 77 -1.03 -14.46 0.99
C LEU A 77 -1.45 -15.68 1.80
N ALA A 78 -1.99 -16.68 1.12
CA ALA A 78 -2.46 -17.90 1.76
C ALA A 78 -2.08 -19.13 0.93
N ARG A 79 -2.05 -20.31 1.57
CA ARG A 79 -1.83 -21.59 0.91
C ARG A 79 -3.11 -22.41 0.89
N ILE A 80 -3.39 -23.04 -0.22
CA ILE A 80 -4.56 -23.92 -0.36
C ILE A 80 -4.30 -25.19 0.46
N ARG A 81 -5.08 -25.40 1.51
CA ARG A 81 -5.02 -26.54 2.39
C ARG A 81 -5.93 -27.68 1.90
N ARG A 82 -7.13 -27.33 1.42
CA ARG A 82 -8.09 -28.27 0.82
C ARG A 82 -8.81 -27.60 -0.32
N SER A 83 -9.16 -28.38 -1.35
CA SER A 83 -9.87 -27.90 -2.52
C SER A 83 -11.11 -28.73 -2.83
N ARG A 84 -12.21 -28.03 -3.13
CA ARG A 84 -13.40 -28.56 -3.79
C ARG A 84 -13.75 -27.77 -5.05
N GLY A 85 -12.73 -27.09 -5.63
CA GLY A 85 -12.76 -26.34 -6.87
C GLY A 85 -11.65 -26.77 -7.81
N ARG A 86 -11.33 -25.89 -8.79
CA ARG A 86 -10.31 -26.17 -9.82
C ARG A 86 -8.85 -25.89 -9.37
N TRP A 87 -8.65 -25.17 -8.27
CA TRP A 87 -7.33 -24.85 -7.74
C TRP A 87 -6.76 -26.05 -6.97
N ARG A 88 -5.43 -26.21 -6.96
CA ARG A 88 -4.75 -27.37 -6.39
C ARG A 88 -4.33 -27.13 -4.96
N GLU A 89 -4.41 -28.14 -4.13
CA GLU A 89 -3.85 -28.14 -2.78
C GLU A 89 -2.34 -27.87 -2.84
N GLY A 90 -1.87 -27.00 -1.96
CA GLY A 90 -0.47 -26.58 -1.93
C GLY A 90 -0.14 -25.35 -2.77
N ASP A 91 -1.00 -24.92 -3.70
CA ASP A 91 -0.82 -23.66 -4.43
C ASP A 91 -1.02 -22.45 -3.51
N TRP A 92 -0.47 -21.31 -3.91
CA TRP A 92 -0.62 -20.06 -3.21
C TRP A 92 -1.81 -19.26 -3.76
N VAL A 93 -2.44 -18.49 -2.88
CA VAL A 93 -3.51 -17.55 -3.25
C VAL A 93 -3.16 -16.17 -2.72
N VAL A 94 -3.27 -15.17 -3.59
CA VAL A 94 -3.01 -13.77 -3.28
C VAL A 94 -4.22 -12.93 -3.65
N GLY A 95 -4.68 -12.11 -2.72
CA GLY A 95 -5.83 -11.24 -2.94
C GLY A 95 -6.38 -10.67 -1.64
N HIS A 96 -7.56 -10.04 -1.71
CA HIS A 96 -8.26 -9.58 -0.52
C HIS A 96 -8.84 -10.76 0.27
N LEU A 97 -8.28 -11.02 1.44
CA LEU A 97 -8.66 -12.09 2.35
C LEU A 97 -9.14 -11.52 3.68
N PRO A 98 -10.04 -12.19 4.41
CA PRO A 98 -10.31 -11.88 5.81
C PRO A 98 -9.02 -11.88 6.64
N VAL A 99 -8.93 -10.98 7.64
CA VAL A 99 -7.83 -10.96 8.59
C VAL A 99 -8.01 -12.09 9.59
N ALA A 100 -7.69 -13.30 9.14
CA ALA A 100 -7.96 -14.56 9.83
C ALA A 100 -6.82 -15.56 9.59
N ASN A 101 -6.76 -16.63 10.39
CA ASN A 101 -5.77 -17.70 10.19
C ASN A 101 -6.21 -18.74 9.14
N ARG A 102 -7.53 -18.95 8.98
CA ARG A 102 -8.12 -19.86 7.97
C ARG A 102 -9.38 -19.24 7.39
N VAL A 103 -9.59 -19.42 6.09
CA VAL A 103 -10.76 -18.89 5.38
C VAL A 103 -11.21 -19.83 4.28
N HIS A 104 -12.50 -19.83 3.97
CA HIS A 104 -13.01 -20.40 2.73
C HIS A 104 -13.16 -19.30 1.68
N VAL A 105 -12.64 -19.54 0.50
CA VAL A 105 -12.72 -18.62 -0.64
C VAL A 105 -13.33 -19.35 -1.83
N ARG A 106 -14.30 -18.71 -2.47
CA ARG A 106 -14.83 -19.19 -3.74
C ARG A 106 -13.77 -19.06 -4.82
N VAL A 107 -13.54 -20.12 -5.56
CA VAL A 107 -12.68 -20.07 -6.74
C VAL A 107 -13.36 -19.17 -7.77
N PRO A 108 -12.74 -18.08 -8.20
CA PRO A 108 -13.34 -17.14 -9.16
C PRO A 108 -13.53 -17.79 -10.53
N GLU A 109 -14.28 -17.15 -11.41
CA GLU A 109 -14.39 -17.58 -12.80
C GLU A 109 -13.02 -17.55 -13.50
N PRO A 110 -12.80 -18.32 -14.59
CA PRO A 110 -11.50 -18.45 -15.25
C PRO A 110 -10.87 -17.15 -15.74
N ASP A 111 -11.70 -16.19 -16.10
CA ASP A 111 -11.33 -14.86 -16.59
C ASP A 111 -11.14 -13.82 -15.48
N ALA A 112 -11.54 -14.14 -14.25
CA ALA A 112 -11.32 -13.24 -13.13
C ALA A 112 -9.84 -13.22 -12.72
N LEU A 113 -9.29 -12.02 -12.65
CA LEU A 113 -7.89 -11.82 -12.33
C LEU A 113 -7.58 -12.02 -10.82
N LEU A 114 -8.49 -11.61 -9.95
CA LEU A 114 -8.30 -11.65 -8.51
C LEU A 114 -9.40 -12.43 -7.78
N PRO A 115 -9.07 -13.17 -6.72
CA PRO A 115 -7.72 -13.47 -6.22
C PRO A 115 -6.89 -14.33 -7.18
N LEU A 116 -5.55 -14.10 -7.16
CA LEU A 116 -4.61 -14.89 -7.98
C LEU A 116 -4.34 -16.25 -7.35
N CYS A 117 -4.23 -17.29 -8.18
CA CYS A 117 -3.69 -18.58 -7.79
C CYS A 117 -2.28 -18.75 -8.41
N LEU A 118 -1.29 -18.95 -7.55
CA LEU A 118 0.10 -19.11 -7.94
C LEU A 118 0.56 -20.55 -7.65
N PRO A 119 1.41 -21.16 -8.49
CA PRO A 119 1.94 -22.51 -8.26
C PRO A 119 2.62 -22.65 -6.89
N ALA A 120 2.55 -23.85 -6.32
CA ALA A 120 3.20 -24.17 -5.04
C ALA A 120 4.71 -23.87 -5.05
N ALA A 121 5.35 -24.00 -6.21
CA ALA A 121 6.78 -23.73 -6.43
C ALA A 121 7.12 -22.25 -6.66
N THR A 122 6.15 -21.32 -6.53
CA THR A 122 6.41 -19.88 -6.69
C THR A 122 7.52 -19.45 -5.73
N PRO A 123 8.63 -18.88 -6.23
CA PRO A 123 9.72 -18.44 -5.39
C PRO A 123 9.29 -17.19 -4.61
N LEU A 124 9.77 -17.09 -3.36
CA LEU A 124 9.57 -15.92 -2.48
C LEU A 124 8.12 -15.36 -2.52
N PRO A 125 7.11 -16.17 -2.16
CA PRO A 125 5.72 -15.74 -2.28
C PRO A 125 5.39 -14.51 -1.43
N GLY A 126 6.19 -14.17 -0.40
CA GLY A 126 6.08 -12.94 0.37
C GLY A 126 6.18 -11.66 -0.47
N ARG A 127 6.89 -11.69 -1.59
CA ARG A 127 7.00 -10.57 -2.55
C ARG A 127 5.64 -10.12 -3.11
N TRP A 128 4.66 -11.01 -3.13
CA TRP A 128 3.29 -10.72 -3.56
C TRP A 128 2.48 -9.91 -2.54
N LEU A 129 3.02 -9.70 -1.34
CA LEU A 129 2.46 -8.74 -0.38
C LEU A 129 2.98 -7.31 -0.58
N HIS A 130 4.03 -7.13 -1.39
CA HIS A 130 4.65 -5.82 -1.65
C HIS A 130 4.80 -5.54 -3.14
N GLU A 131 6.00 -5.78 -3.72
CA GLU A 131 6.38 -5.31 -5.05
C GLU A 131 5.65 -6.00 -6.19
N HIS A 132 5.25 -7.27 -6.04
CA HIS A 132 4.41 -7.99 -7.01
C HIS A 132 2.91 -7.93 -6.69
N GLY A 133 2.54 -7.31 -5.56
CA GLY A 133 1.17 -7.18 -5.09
C GLY A 133 0.58 -5.78 -5.29
N MET A 134 -0.43 -5.47 -4.48
CA MET A 134 -1.21 -4.24 -4.60
C MET A 134 -0.36 -2.97 -4.46
N THR A 135 0.61 -2.93 -3.54
CA THR A 135 1.44 -1.72 -3.35
C THR A 135 2.41 -1.50 -4.51
N GLY A 136 2.95 -2.57 -5.09
CA GLY A 136 3.72 -2.49 -6.33
C GLY A 136 2.89 -2.00 -7.50
N PHE A 137 1.69 -2.55 -7.65
CA PHE A 137 0.77 -2.13 -8.71
C PHE A 137 0.32 -0.67 -8.55
N THR A 138 0.11 -0.22 -7.30
CA THR A 138 -0.17 1.20 -7.01
C THR A 138 0.97 2.12 -7.46
N ALA A 139 2.21 1.79 -7.10
CA ALA A 139 3.38 2.58 -7.51
C ALA A 139 3.55 2.58 -9.03
N TRP A 140 3.35 1.42 -9.67
CA TRP A 140 3.46 1.26 -11.10
C TRP A 140 2.39 2.07 -11.85
N LEU A 141 1.11 1.97 -11.45
CA LEU A 141 0.04 2.78 -12.03
C LEU A 141 0.34 4.27 -11.91
N GLY A 142 0.70 4.72 -10.71
CA GLY A 142 1.00 6.12 -10.48
C GLY A 142 2.18 6.62 -11.31
N MET A 143 3.24 5.85 -11.46
CA MET A 143 4.44 6.27 -12.20
C MET A 143 4.38 5.98 -13.69
N ARG A 144 3.90 4.79 -14.09
CA ARG A 144 3.95 4.36 -15.50
C ARG A 144 2.72 4.73 -16.31
N HIS A 145 1.55 4.71 -15.68
CA HIS A 145 0.30 5.03 -16.39
C HIS A 145 -0.04 6.52 -16.29
N TYR A 146 0.00 7.08 -15.09
CA TYR A 146 -0.45 8.45 -14.85
C TYR A 146 0.69 9.49 -14.86
N GLY A 147 1.75 9.26 -14.10
CA GLY A 147 2.88 10.20 -13.93
C GLY A 147 3.75 10.32 -15.15
N ARG A 148 4.16 9.21 -15.73
CA ARG A 148 5.00 9.10 -16.94
C ARG A 148 6.22 10.02 -16.89
N PRO A 149 7.08 9.90 -15.85
CA PRO A 149 8.27 10.72 -15.75
C PRO A 149 9.16 10.53 -16.96
N GLN A 150 9.77 11.65 -17.43
CA GLN A 150 10.68 11.66 -18.55
C GLN A 150 12.13 11.78 -18.08
N PRO A 151 13.12 11.36 -18.89
CA PRO A 151 14.53 11.58 -18.58
C PRO A 151 14.82 13.06 -18.30
N GLY A 152 15.51 13.34 -17.19
CA GLY A 152 15.86 14.70 -16.77
C GLY A 152 14.79 15.47 -16.01
N GLU A 153 13.54 14.99 -15.94
CA GLU A 153 12.52 15.59 -15.08
C GLU A 153 12.87 15.47 -13.61
N THR A 154 12.49 16.48 -12.82
CA THR A 154 12.59 16.46 -11.38
C THR A 154 11.29 15.94 -10.78
N VAL A 155 11.35 14.84 -10.05
CA VAL A 155 10.21 14.16 -9.42
C VAL A 155 10.31 14.26 -7.91
N LEU A 156 9.29 14.80 -7.26
CA LEU A 156 9.10 14.69 -5.82
C LEU A 156 8.27 13.44 -5.51
N VAL A 157 8.70 12.67 -4.51
CA VAL A 157 7.94 11.54 -3.97
C VAL A 157 7.71 11.77 -2.48
N SER A 158 6.48 11.99 -2.07
CA SER A 158 6.11 12.12 -0.67
C SER A 158 5.98 10.75 0.03
N ALA A 159 6.22 10.70 1.36
CA ALA A 159 6.25 9.45 2.14
C ALA A 159 7.13 8.34 1.49
N ALA A 160 8.26 8.71 0.91
CA ALA A 160 9.05 7.92 -0.01
C ALA A 160 9.66 6.64 0.60
N ALA A 161 9.83 6.57 1.92
CA ALA A 161 10.33 5.36 2.60
C ALA A 161 9.25 4.32 2.89
N GLY A 162 7.99 4.58 2.51
CA GLY A 162 6.87 3.66 2.65
C GLY A 162 6.79 2.64 1.52
N ALA A 163 5.83 1.72 1.62
CA ALA A 163 5.67 0.62 0.65
C ALA A 163 5.48 1.07 -0.80
N VAL A 164 4.61 2.05 -1.04
CA VAL A 164 4.35 2.58 -2.38
C VAL A 164 5.45 3.55 -2.79
N GLY A 165 5.83 4.49 -1.90
CA GLY A 165 6.80 5.54 -2.19
C GLY A 165 8.17 5.00 -2.58
N SER A 166 8.67 3.96 -1.89
CA SER A 166 9.98 3.37 -2.19
C SER A 166 10.05 2.72 -3.58
N LEU A 167 8.96 2.16 -4.04
CA LEU A 167 8.86 1.61 -5.40
C LEU A 167 8.66 2.73 -6.43
N ALA A 168 7.90 3.77 -6.09
CA ALA A 168 7.71 4.95 -6.94
C ALA A 168 9.05 5.66 -7.23
N VAL A 169 9.91 5.82 -6.21
CA VAL A 169 11.29 6.33 -6.37
C VAL A 169 12.07 5.54 -7.41
N GLN A 170 12.08 4.21 -7.30
CA GLN A 170 12.84 3.34 -8.19
C GLN A 170 12.27 3.34 -9.62
N LEU A 171 10.96 3.41 -9.78
CA LEU A 171 10.31 3.54 -11.09
C LEU A 171 10.62 4.90 -11.75
N ALA A 172 10.70 5.99 -10.97
CA ALA A 172 11.12 7.30 -11.46
C ALA A 172 12.58 7.31 -11.89
N HIS A 173 13.49 6.73 -11.10
CA HIS A 173 14.89 6.55 -11.47
C HIS A 173 15.05 5.76 -12.77
N ARG A 174 14.31 4.66 -12.93
CA ARG A 174 14.35 3.86 -14.15
C ARG A 174 13.85 4.62 -15.38
N ALA A 175 13.06 5.66 -15.18
CA ALA A 175 12.66 6.58 -16.25
C ALA A 175 13.71 7.67 -16.54
N GLY A 176 14.83 7.70 -15.82
CA GLY A 176 15.86 8.71 -15.97
C GLY A 176 15.56 10.03 -15.26
N ALA A 177 14.63 10.05 -14.31
CA ALA A 177 14.27 11.24 -13.57
C ALA A 177 15.22 11.50 -12.41
N ARG A 178 15.37 12.77 -12.03
CA ARG A 178 16.02 13.26 -10.84
C ARG A 178 15.01 13.20 -9.68
N VAL A 179 15.24 12.37 -8.67
CA VAL A 179 14.25 12.12 -7.61
C VAL A 179 14.62 12.82 -6.31
N ILE A 180 13.69 13.63 -5.81
CA ILE A 180 13.66 14.20 -4.47
C ILE A 180 12.64 13.40 -3.65
N ALA A 181 12.96 13.07 -2.41
CA ALA A 181 12.13 12.19 -1.60
C ALA A 181 11.86 12.78 -0.21
N SER A 182 10.64 12.67 0.32
CA SER A 182 10.36 13.07 1.69
C SER A 182 10.13 11.88 2.62
N ALA A 183 10.55 12.01 3.87
CA ALA A 183 10.27 11.04 4.93
C ALA A 183 10.45 11.66 6.32
N GLY A 184 9.59 11.30 7.26
CA GLY A 184 9.45 11.89 8.59
C GLY A 184 10.50 11.48 9.64
N SER A 185 11.59 10.80 9.27
CA SER A 185 12.70 10.54 10.22
C SER A 185 14.05 10.52 9.54
N ALA A 186 15.08 10.92 10.29
CA ALA A 186 16.47 10.93 9.79
C ALA A 186 16.92 9.56 9.28
N ALA A 187 16.57 8.47 9.99
CA ALA A 187 16.90 7.10 9.58
C ALA A 187 16.28 6.74 8.22
N LYS A 188 15.02 7.13 7.97
CA LYS A 188 14.36 6.93 6.68
C LYS A 188 15.02 7.74 5.58
N ARG A 189 15.35 9.00 5.85
CA ARG A 189 16.02 9.88 4.89
C ARG A 189 17.43 9.36 4.54
N THR A 190 18.16 8.85 5.53
CA THR A 190 19.45 8.19 5.28
C THR A 190 19.29 6.95 4.42
N TRP A 191 18.32 6.09 4.74
CA TRP A 191 18.01 4.89 3.94
C TRP A 191 17.66 5.23 2.48
N LEU A 192 16.85 6.27 2.25
CA LEU A 192 16.50 6.73 0.90
C LEU A 192 17.73 7.15 0.09
N ARG A 193 18.66 7.91 0.72
CA ARG A 193 19.91 8.31 0.05
C ARG A 193 20.82 7.13 -0.25
N GLU A 194 21.06 6.28 0.75
CA GLU A 194 22.07 5.21 0.66
C GLU A 194 21.58 4.01 -0.16
N ARG A 195 20.30 3.69 -0.10
CA ARG A 195 19.75 2.50 -0.73
C ARG A 195 19.01 2.77 -2.04
N LEU A 196 18.43 3.93 -2.19
CA LEU A 196 17.66 4.28 -3.37
C LEU A 196 18.29 5.42 -4.18
N GLY A 197 19.37 6.03 -3.72
CA GLY A 197 20.16 6.99 -4.52
C GLY A 197 19.43 8.29 -4.86
N VAL A 198 18.48 8.73 -4.03
CA VAL A 198 17.76 9.99 -4.28
C VAL A 198 18.69 11.19 -4.14
N VAL A 199 18.52 12.23 -4.95
CA VAL A 199 19.41 13.39 -4.99
C VAL A 199 19.26 14.31 -3.77
N ALA A 200 18.07 14.34 -3.16
CA ALA A 200 17.80 15.08 -1.94
C ALA A 200 16.71 14.39 -1.11
N THR A 201 16.77 14.62 0.21
CA THR A 201 15.73 14.12 1.13
C THR A 201 15.22 15.25 2.02
N LEU A 202 13.90 15.33 2.18
CA LEU A 202 13.20 16.37 2.93
C LEU A 202 12.50 15.78 4.16
N ASP A 203 12.40 16.58 5.23
CA ASP A 203 11.65 16.20 6.43
C ASP A 203 10.17 16.56 6.28
N ASP A 204 9.32 15.57 6.10
CA ASP A 204 7.88 15.79 5.96
C ASP A 204 7.13 16.01 7.31
N ARG A 205 7.89 16.07 8.42
CA ARG A 205 7.40 16.44 9.75
C ARG A 205 7.77 17.86 10.16
N ASP A 206 8.49 18.56 9.33
CA ASP A 206 8.82 19.97 9.50
C ASP A 206 8.06 20.79 8.44
N PRO A 207 6.78 21.11 8.68
CA PRO A 207 5.97 21.81 7.69
C PRO A 207 6.46 23.23 7.41
N GLU A 208 7.14 23.88 8.36
CA GLU A 208 7.66 25.23 8.20
C GLU A 208 8.91 25.24 7.33
N GLY A 209 9.88 24.32 7.57
CA GLY A 209 11.12 24.21 6.81
C GLY A 209 10.96 23.45 5.49
N PHE A 210 9.86 22.71 5.27
CA PHE A 210 9.70 21.86 4.09
C PHE A 210 9.74 22.66 2.78
N ALA A 211 9.02 23.77 2.71
CA ALA A 211 8.91 24.59 1.50
C ALA A 211 10.27 25.19 1.09
N GLU A 212 11.05 25.68 2.07
CA GLU A 212 12.41 26.21 1.84
C GLU A 212 13.37 25.10 1.37
N ALA A 213 13.39 23.97 2.08
CA ALA A 213 14.21 22.82 1.71
C ALA A 213 13.86 22.27 0.30
N LEU A 214 12.58 22.29 -0.08
CA LEU A 214 12.15 21.90 -1.42
C LEU A 214 12.61 22.93 -2.47
N ALA A 215 12.58 24.24 -2.15
CA ALA A 215 13.07 25.27 -3.04
C ALA A 215 14.60 25.16 -3.28
N GLU A 216 15.36 24.81 -2.26
CA GLU A 216 16.81 24.55 -2.38
C GLU A 216 17.10 23.29 -3.20
N ALA A 217 16.36 22.19 -2.93
CA ALA A 217 16.55 20.92 -3.62
C ALA A 217 16.09 20.96 -5.09
N ALA A 218 15.13 21.82 -5.43
CA ALA A 218 14.59 22.01 -6.78
C ALA A 218 14.51 23.50 -7.14
N PRO A 219 15.62 24.20 -7.34
CA PRO A 219 15.62 25.64 -7.61
C PRO A 219 14.82 26.01 -8.85
N GLU A 220 14.80 25.14 -9.85
CA GLU A 220 13.99 25.34 -11.08
C GLU A 220 12.56 24.79 -10.97
N GLY A 221 12.19 24.20 -9.84
CA GLY A 221 10.90 23.56 -9.61
C GLY A 221 10.90 22.06 -9.90
N ILE A 222 9.72 21.46 -9.73
CA ILE A 222 9.46 20.03 -9.96
C ILE A 222 8.51 19.83 -11.14
N ASP A 223 8.69 18.77 -11.90
CA ASP A 223 7.87 18.42 -13.06
C ASP A 223 6.73 17.47 -12.65
N LEU A 224 6.96 16.62 -11.65
CA LEU A 224 6.02 15.63 -11.15
C LEU A 224 6.10 15.54 -9.62
N ASP A 225 4.94 15.60 -8.98
CA ASP A 225 4.75 15.20 -7.58
C ASP A 225 3.96 13.89 -7.51
N PHE A 226 4.55 12.87 -6.88
CA PHE A 226 3.85 11.64 -6.51
C PHE A 226 3.40 11.76 -5.05
N GLU A 227 2.15 12.15 -4.88
CA GLU A 227 1.62 12.59 -3.60
C GLU A 227 0.88 11.49 -2.84
N SER A 228 1.32 11.24 -1.61
CA SER A 228 0.72 10.24 -0.70
C SER A 228 0.41 10.78 0.69
N LEU A 229 0.88 11.98 1.03
CA LEU A 229 0.86 12.51 2.40
C LEU A 229 -0.25 13.55 2.64
N GLY A 230 -0.33 14.59 1.79
CA GLY A 230 -1.25 15.71 1.97
C GLY A 230 -0.70 16.84 2.85
N GLY A 231 -1.55 17.81 3.20
CA GLY A 231 -1.20 18.93 4.05
C GLY A 231 -0.13 19.84 3.47
N ALA A 232 0.70 20.41 4.35
CA ALA A 232 1.74 21.39 3.98
C ALA A 232 2.75 20.87 2.92
N VAL A 233 3.06 19.57 2.93
CA VAL A 233 3.92 18.95 1.93
C VAL A 233 3.31 19.06 0.54
N PHE A 234 2.01 18.75 0.42
CA PHE A 234 1.29 18.85 -0.84
C PHE A 234 1.14 20.30 -1.31
N GLU A 235 0.87 21.23 -0.39
CA GLU A 235 0.81 22.67 -0.69
C GLU A 235 2.16 23.19 -1.21
N ALA A 236 3.26 22.85 -0.56
CA ALA A 236 4.60 23.20 -1.01
C ALA A 236 4.96 22.59 -2.37
N ALA A 237 4.54 21.34 -2.63
CA ALA A 237 4.73 20.70 -3.91
C ALA A 237 4.02 21.46 -5.04
N ILE A 238 2.75 21.86 -4.84
CA ILE A 238 1.97 22.65 -5.82
C ILE A 238 2.67 23.99 -6.12
N GLU A 239 3.19 24.68 -5.07
CA GLU A 239 3.90 25.95 -5.27
C GLU A 239 5.19 25.80 -6.10
N ARG A 240 5.85 24.66 -6.01
CA ARG A 240 7.10 24.37 -6.71
C ARG A 240 6.94 23.70 -8.07
N LEU A 241 5.71 23.39 -8.49
CA LEU A 241 5.47 22.82 -9.83
C LEU A 241 5.86 23.80 -10.93
N ARG A 242 6.57 23.29 -11.93
CA ARG A 242 6.91 23.98 -13.17
C ARG A 242 5.64 24.15 -14.06
N PRO A 243 5.65 25.04 -15.04
CA PRO A 243 4.59 25.10 -16.05
C PRO A 243 4.31 23.73 -16.65
N CYS A 244 3.04 23.38 -16.78
CA CYS A 244 2.55 22.07 -17.20
C CYS A 244 2.92 20.88 -16.27
N GLY A 245 3.46 21.15 -15.08
CA GLY A 245 3.76 20.14 -14.07
C GLY A 245 2.51 19.36 -13.64
N ARG A 246 2.72 18.20 -13.01
CA ARG A 246 1.60 17.31 -12.66
C ARG A 246 1.75 16.73 -11.27
N VAL A 247 0.63 16.60 -10.60
CA VAL A 247 0.50 15.84 -9.35
C VAL A 247 -0.23 14.55 -9.63
N VAL A 248 0.38 13.42 -9.26
CA VAL A 248 -0.28 12.11 -9.22
C VAL A 248 -0.69 11.85 -7.77
N LEU A 249 -1.98 12.00 -7.49
CA LEU A 249 -2.53 11.90 -6.15
C LEU A 249 -2.87 10.45 -5.81
N CYS A 250 -1.96 9.79 -5.09
CA CYS A 250 -2.09 8.42 -4.60
C CYS A 250 -2.85 8.35 -3.28
N GLY A 251 -2.64 9.31 -2.39
CA GLY A 251 -3.26 9.33 -1.07
C GLY A 251 -3.05 10.63 -0.30
N LEU A 252 -3.71 10.73 0.84
CA LEU A 252 -3.64 11.87 1.76
C LEU A 252 -3.58 11.33 3.21
N ILE A 253 -2.50 10.57 3.52
CA ILE A 253 -2.42 9.80 4.76
C ILE A 253 -2.47 10.67 6.01
N SER A 254 -1.98 11.91 5.95
CA SER A 254 -2.03 12.88 7.06
C SER A 254 -3.47 13.23 7.48
N GLN A 255 -4.44 13.07 6.56
CA GLN A 255 -5.84 13.41 6.76
C GLN A 255 -6.74 12.20 7.07
N TYR A 256 -6.18 10.97 7.10
CA TYR A 256 -7.01 9.76 7.29
C TYR A 256 -7.63 9.64 8.69
N HIS A 257 -7.16 10.43 9.64
CA HIS A 257 -7.66 10.44 11.01
C HIS A 257 -8.66 11.57 11.29
N ASP A 258 -8.75 12.54 10.38
CA ASP A 258 -9.66 13.65 10.53
C ASP A 258 -11.12 13.18 10.51
N PRO A 259 -11.92 13.57 11.51
CA PRO A 259 -13.35 13.32 11.49
C PRO A 259 -14.07 14.19 10.46
N GLU A 260 -13.49 15.34 10.12
CA GLU A 260 -14.00 16.28 9.13
C GLU A 260 -13.69 15.83 7.69
N PRO A 261 -14.49 16.26 6.70
CA PRO A 261 -14.17 16.05 5.30
C PRO A 261 -12.79 16.64 4.97
N ARG A 262 -12.01 15.90 4.19
CA ARG A 262 -10.70 16.35 3.73
C ARG A 262 -10.83 17.64 2.95
N ARG A 263 -10.06 18.64 3.32
CA ARG A 263 -9.99 19.90 2.58
C ARG A 263 -9.01 19.77 1.44
N ALA A 264 -9.40 20.34 0.29
CA ALA A 264 -8.46 20.51 -0.81
C ALA A 264 -7.36 21.51 -0.38
N PRO A 265 -6.14 21.42 -0.93
CA PRO A 265 -5.12 22.44 -0.76
C PRO A 265 -5.65 23.82 -1.16
N PRO A 266 -5.36 24.88 -0.36
CA PRO A 266 -5.89 26.22 -0.63
C PRO A 266 -5.34 26.84 -1.92
N ASN A 267 -4.19 26.36 -2.38
CA ASN A 267 -3.46 26.88 -3.54
C ASN A 267 -3.72 26.14 -4.86
N LEU A 268 -4.82 25.39 -4.98
CA LEU A 268 -5.18 24.72 -6.25
C LEU A 268 -5.28 25.65 -7.47
N ALA A 269 -5.60 26.93 -7.24
CA ALA A 269 -5.61 27.93 -8.31
C ALA A 269 -4.24 28.08 -9.01
N ARG A 270 -3.15 27.75 -8.33
CA ARG A 270 -1.81 27.71 -8.93
C ARG A 270 -1.72 26.71 -10.07
N LEU A 271 -2.31 25.51 -9.92
CA LEU A 271 -2.35 24.51 -11.01
C LEU A 271 -2.99 25.08 -12.26
N GLN A 272 -4.09 25.82 -12.11
CA GLN A 272 -4.73 26.50 -13.23
C GLN A 272 -3.79 27.53 -13.87
N ALA A 273 -3.11 28.37 -13.06
CA ALA A 273 -2.22 29.42 -13.54
C ALA A 273 -1.03 28.89 -14.35
N ILE A 274 -0.51 27.71 -14.01
CA ILE A 274 0.65 27.09 -14.68
C ILE A 274 0.27 26.07 -15.76
N GLY A 275 -1.04 25.86 -16.04
CA GLY A 275 -1.50 24.77 -16.90
C GLY A 275 -1.18 23.38 -16.35
N GLY A 276 -1.06 23.27 -15.02
CA GLY A 276 -0.73 22.02 -14.33
C GLY A 276 -1.90 21.05 -14.27
N ARG A 277 -1.63 19.82 -13.88
CA ARG A 277 -2.64 18.75 -13.78
C ARG A 277 -2.62 18.10 -12.41
N LEU A 278 -3.81 17.85 -11.85
CA LEU A 278 -4.01 16.98 -10.69
C LEU A 278 -4.69 15.70 -11.16
N VAL A 279 -4.03 14.57 -10.93
CA VAL A 279 -4.46 13.25 -11.41
C VAL A 279 -4.69 12.33 -10.21
N PRO A 280 -5.89 12.33 -9.63
CA PRO A 280 -6.26 11.35 -8.61
C PRO A 280 -6.50 9.99 -9.26
N PHE A 281 -6.11 8.92 -8.57
CA PHE A 281 -6.38 7.57 -9.04
C PHE A 281 -6.68 6.60 -7.90
N VAL A 282 -7.33 5.49 -8.23
CA VAL A 282 -7.52 4.34 -7.38
C VAL A 282 -7.10 3.08 -8.13
N VAL A 283 -6.70 2.04 -7.40
CA VAL A 283 -6.20 0.80 -8.02
C VAL A 283 -7.32 -0.08 -8.61
N PRO A 284 -8.45 -0.31 -7.90
CA PRO A 284 -9.48 -1.21 -8.41
C PRO A 284 -10.01 -0.85 -9.80
N GLY A 285 -10.09 -1.85 -10.65
CA GLY A 285 -10.58 -1.72 -12.03
C GLY A 285 -9.47 -1.53 -13.08
N HIS A 286 -8.23 -1.32 -12.67
CA HIS A 286 -7.08 -1.22 -13.59
C HIS A 286 -6.39 -2.56 -13.85
N GLU A 287 -6.66 -3.56 -13.02
CA GLU A 287 -5.99 -4.86 -13.08
C GLU A 287 -6.18 -5.56 -14.43
N PRO A 288 -7.38 -5.63 -15.03
CA PRO A 288 -7.57 -6.36 -16.28
C PRO A 288 -6.70 -5.85 -17.44
N GLU A 289 -6.48 -4.52 -17.49
CA GLU A 289 -5.72 -3.89 -18.57
C GLU A 289 -4.21 -3.90 -18.32
N HIS A 290 -3.79 -3.73 -17.06
CA HIS A 290 -2.42 -3.35 -16.76
C HIS A 290 -1.63 -4.39 -15.97
N TRP A 291 -2.28 -5.40 -15.36
CA TRP A 291 -1.62 -6.32 -14.45
C TRP A 291 -0.49 -7.13 -15.09
N ALA A 292 -0.69 -7.66 -16.28
CA ALA A 292 0.32 -8.47 -16.95
C ALA A 292 1.59 -7.65 -17.27
N ARG A 293 1.39 -6.41 -17.75
CA ARG A 293 2.49 -5.49 -18.02
C ARG A 293 3.21 -5.08 -16.74
N PHE A 294 2.47 -4.76 -15.69
CA PHE A 294 3.03 -4.48 -14.37
C PHE A 294 3.93 -5.62 -13.89
N GLN A 295 3.46 -6.88 -13.92
CA GLN A 295 4.24 -8.04 -13.48
C GLN A 295 5.53 -8.19 -14.28
N ALA A 296 5.48 -8.04 -15.59
CA ALA A 296 6.66 -8.13 -16.45
C ALA A 296 7.70 -7.03 -16.13
N GLU A 297 7.26 -5.78 -15.96
CA GLU A 297 8.17 -4.67 -15.65
C GLU A 297 8.78 -4.80 -14.25
N MET A 298 8.00 -5.22 -13.24
CA MET A 298 8.51 -5.39 -11.87
C MET A 298 9.49 -6.56 -11.75
N ALA A 299 9.25 -7.66 -12.46
CA ALA A 299 10.20 -8.78 -12.53
C ALA A 299 11.55 -8.34 -13.13
N GLY A 300 11.53 -7.48 -14.15
CA GLY A 300 12.75 -6.92 -14.76
C GLY A 300 13.41 -5.80 -13.96
N LEU A 301 12.70 -5.18 -13.03
CA LEU A 301 13.25 -4.13 -12.15
C LEU A 301 14.01 -4.74 -10.96
N ASP A 302 13.54 -5.83 -10.43
CA ASP A 302 14.02 -6.45 -9.17
C ASP A 302 14.28 -5.43 -8.05
N PRO A 303 13.26 -4.71 -7.57
CA PRO A 303 13.45 -3.54 -6.74
C PRO A 303 13.90 -3.88 -5.33
N VAL A 304 14.54 -2.91 -4.68
CA VAL A 304 14.75 -2.93 -3.23
C VAL A 304 13.39 -2.76 -2.54
N ALA A 305 12.87 -3.83 -1.97
CA ALA A 305 11.51 -3.90 -1.43
C ALA A 305 11.49 -4.51 -0.01
N PRO A 306 11.97 -3.79 1.02
CA PRO A 306 12.06 -4.32 2.36
C PRO A 306 10.69 -4.58 2.96
N LEU A 307 10.59 -5.69 3.71
CA LEU A 307 9.42 -6.03 4.50
C LEU A 307 9.70 -5.75 5.99
N ASP A 308 8.78 -5.01 6.64
CA ASP A 308 8.72 -4.82 8.08
C ASP A 308 7.74 -5.86 8.64
N VAL A 309 8.26 -6.97 9.15
CA VAL A 309 7.50 -8.16 9.48
C VAL A 309 7.18 -8.23 10.97
N LEU A 310 5.89 -8.29 11.32
CA LEU A 310 5.41 -8.69 12.62
C LEU A 310 4.89 -10.14 12.57
N HIS A 311 4.93 -10.85 13.68
CA HIS A 311 4.59 -12.28 13.74
C HIS A 311 3.33 -12.54 14.56
N GLY A 312 2.51 -13.50 14.10
CA GLY A 312 1.27 -13.93 14.73
C GLY A 312 0.06 -13.08 14.36
N LEU A 313 -1.09 -13.71 14.21
CA LEU A 313 -2.35 -13.03 13.87
C LEU A 313 -2.69 -11.92 14.89
N GLU A 314 -2.35 -12.15 16.17
CA GLU A 314 -2.57 -11.24 17.29
C GLU A 314 -1.80 -9.91 17.14
N ALA A 315 -0.72 -9.91 16.34
CA ALA A 315 0.07 -8.71 16.10
C ALA A 315 -0.61 -7.73 15.11
N TRP A 316 -1.66 -8.16 14.42
CA TRP A 316 -2.25 -7.36 13.33
C TRP A 316 -2.72 -5.96 13.78
N PRO A 317 -3.46 -5.78 14.91
CA PRO A 317 -3.85 -4.44 15.37
C PRO A 317 -2.65 -3.54 15.66
N ARG A 318 -1.63 -4.08 16.32
CA ARG A 318 -0.39 -3.34 16.61
C ARG A 318 0.35 -2.97 15.32
N ALA A 319 0.40 -3.87 14.35
CA ALA A 319 1.00 -3.61 13.04
C ALA A 319 0.27 -2.47 12.33
N PHE A 320 -1.06 -2.51 12.31
CA PHE A 320 -1.88 -1.49 11.66
C PHE A 320 -1.78 -0.13 12.35
N CYS A 321 -1.96 -0.06 13.67
CA CYS A 321 -1.82 1.19 14.42
C CYS A 321 -0.42 1.80 14.28
N GLY A 322 0.61 0.94 14.21
CA GLY A 322 1.99 1.36 14.04
C GLY A 322 2.31 2.03 12.69
N LEU A 323 1.46 1.91 11.66
CA LEU A 323 1.64 2.64 10.40
C LEU A 323 1.61 4.16 10.61
N PHE A 324 0.76 4.61 11.51
CA PHE A 324 0.51 6.04 11.76
C PHE A 324 1.50 6.66 12.74
N THR A 325 2.39 5.87 13.34
CA THR A 325 3.47 6.37 14.21
C THR A 325 4.74 6.74 13.43
N GLY A 326 4.76 6.48 12.11
CA GLY A 326 5.89 6.79 11.25
C GLY A 326 7.10 5.86 11.44
N LYS A 327 6.96 4.75 12.15
CA LYS A 327 8.00 3.73 12.32
C LYS A 327 7.94 2.72 11.18
N GLY A 328 9.09 2.15 10.80
CA GLY A 328 9.24 1.15 9.75
C GLY A 328 9.61 1.74 8.39
N ILE A 329 10.30 0.94 7.57
CA ILE A 329 10.74 1.22 6.20
C ILE A 329 10.14 0.13 5.30
N GLY A 330 9.68 0.51 4.12
CA GLY A 330 9.07 -0.43 3.16
C GLY A 330 7.66 -0.88 3.56
N LYS A 331 7.36 -2.14 3.30
CA LYS A 331 6.04 -2.72 3.47
C LYS A 331 5.90 -3.43 4.81
N ARG A 332 4.96 -2.96 5.65
CA ARG A 332 4.61 -3.67 6.87
C ARG A 332 3.62 -4.79 6.58
N VAL A 333 3.94 -5.98 7.12
CA VAL A 333 3.15 -7.20 6.97
C VAL A 333 3.07 -7.96 8.30
N VAL A 334 2.02 -8.75 8.45
CA VAL A 334 1.89 -9.70 9.55
C VAL A 334 2.03 -11.11 8.99
N ARG A 335 3.08 -11.81 9.41
CA ARG A 335 3.35 -13.20 9.05
C ARG A 335 2.65 -14.14 10.03
N LEU A 336 1.88 -15.07 9.50
CA LEU A 336 1.20 -16.12 10.25
C LEU A 336 1.92 -17.46 10.06
N GLY A 337 1.80 -18.37 11.05
CA GLY A 337 2.40 -19.71 11.00
C GLY A 337 3.75 -19.83 11.73
N CYS A 338 4.24 -21.06 11.87
CA CYS A 338 5.43 -21.38 12.64
C CYS A 338 6.71 -20.88 11.93
N GLN A 339 7.63 -20.29 12.68
CA GLN A 339 8.89 -19.73 12.17
C GLN A 339 9.79 -20.74 11.46
N SER A 340 9.69 -22.04 11.76
CA SER A 340 10.64 -23.05 11.31
C SER A 340 10.43 -23.58 9.88
N ALA A 341 9.23 -23.47 9.31
CA ALA A 341 8.92 -24.14 8.05
C ALA A 341 9.01 -23.24 6.80
N LEU A 342 9.12 -21.90 6.93
CA LEU A 342 8.97 -20.97 5.82
C LEU A 342 9.97 -19.80 5.82
N SER A 343 11.14 -19.92 6.49
CA SER A 343 12.14 -18.83 6.50
C SER A 343 12.64 -18.48 5.09
N ALA A 344 12.59 -19.41 4.16
CA ALA A 344 13.05 -19.21 2.78
C ALA A 344 12.00 -18.61 1.83
N ALA A 345 10.75 -18.44 2.29
CA ALA A 345 9.64 -17.96 1.45
C ALA A 345 9.35 -16.44 1.58
N TRP A 346 10.15 -15.74 2.40
CA TRP A 346 9.89 -14.32 2.76
C TRP A 346 11.09 -13.45 2.45
#